data_30237332677d9a8f1d8ac7eac2946fe1
#
_entry.id   30237332677d9a8f1d8ac7eac2946fe1
#
_cell.length_a   1.000
_cell.length_b   1.000
_cell.length_c   1.000
_cell.angle_alpha   90.00
_cell.angle_beta   90.00
_cell.angle_gamma   90.00
#
_symmetry.space_group_name_H-M   'P 1'
#
loop_
_entity.id
_entity.type
_entity.pdbx_description
1 polymer ?
#
loop_
_entity_poly.entity_id
_entity_poly.type
_entity_poly.pdbx_seq_one_letter_code
_entity_poly.pdbx_strand_id
1 'polypeptide(L)'
;MSFVVGAAREYPDLLPHLYQWFTPYGKAVVKGNRSICTPLTFAVGPGVPIKNIVKEGFFASQTFKNMLQIAKYSSSFYYPGTPKVPTLLIHGALDEILFQADQDKALWQRYCKAGSNVVYEQVPGTGHFITPAVSFPRMVIQSVKSLEGNHQTPNCSNPVIL
;
A
#
# COMPACT_ATOMS: atom_id res chain seq x y z
N MET A 1 -8.23 -6.23 -5.58
CA MET A 1 -8.38 -7.57 -6.23
C MET A 1 -7.05 -8.27 -6.44
N SER A 2 -6.03 -7.63 -7.00
CA SER A 2 -4.69 -8.24 -7.24
C SER A 2 -4.07 -8.82 -5.97
N PHE A 3 -4.15 -8.12 -4.85
CA PHE A 3 -3.69 -8.63 -3.55
C PHE A 3 -4.39 -9.94 -3.15
N VAL A 4 -5.71 -10.01 -3.33
CA VAL A 4 -6.51 -11.20 -2.98
C VAL A 4 -6.12 -12.42 -3.81
N VAL A 5 -5.88 -12.21 -5.12
CA VAL A 5 -5.45 -13.28 -6.03
C VAL A 5 -4.03 -13.74 -5.70
N GLY A 6 -3.12 -12.81 -5.44
CA GLY A 6 -1.75 -13.11 -5.04
C GLY A 6 -1.70 -13.86 -3.71
N ALA A 7 -2.42 -13.38 -2.70
CA ALA A 7 -2.49 -14.03 -1.40
C ALA A 7 -3.08 -15.45 -1.47
N ALA A 8 -4.10 -15.67 -2.30
CA ALA A 8 -4.68 -17.02 -2.48
C ALA A 8 -3.71 -18.01 -3.15
N ARG A 9 -2.77 -17.50 -3.95
CA ARG A 9 -1.73 -18.30 -4.58
C ARG A 9 -0.60 -18.65 -3.62
N GLU A 10 -0.16 -17.68 -2.83
CA GLU A 10 0.97 -17.85 -1.89
C GLU A 10 0.57 -18.54 -0.59
N TYR A 11 -0.69 -18.43 -0.18
CA TYR A 11 -1.20 -18.97 1.08
C TYR A 11 -2.45 -19.85 0.86
N PRO A 12 -2.38 -20.92 0.08
CA PRO A 12 -3.53 -21.76 -0.25
C PRO A 12 -4.17 -22.41 0.99
N ASP A 13 -3.38 -22.74 1.99
CA ASP A 13 -3.86 -23.36 3.23
C ASP A 13 -4.63 -22.36 4.13
N LEU A 14 -4.27 -21.10 4.09
CA LEU A 14 -4.95 -20.04 4.85
C LEU A 14 -6.22 -19.53 4.17
N LEU A 15 -6.31 -19.70 2.85
CA LEU A 15 -7.41 -19.21 2.02
C LEU A 15 -8.06 -20.32 1.18
N PRO A 16 -8.31 -21.54 1.74
CA PRO A 16 -8.66 -22.73 0.96
C PRO A 16 -9.96 -22.55 0.18
N HIS A 17 -10.87 -21.77 0.59
CA HIS A 17 -12.19 -21.62 -0.04
C HIS A 17 -12.49 -20.18 -0.46
N LEU A 18 -11.45 -19.39 -0.71
CA LEU A 18 -11.64 -17.99 -1.06
C LEU A 18 -12.62 -17.78 -2.22
N TYR A 19 -12.50 -18.61 -3.28
CA TYR A 19 -13.33 -18.48 -4.48
C TYR A 19 -14.83 -18.74 -4.25
N GLN A 20 -15.21 -19.45 -3.20
CA GLN A 20 -16.64 -19.63 -2.88
C GLN A 20 -17.33 -18.34 -2.46
N TRP A 21 -16.54 -17.38 -1.95
CA TRP A 21 -17.04 -16.08 -1.51
C TRP A 21 -17.26 -15.08 -2.65
N PHE A 22 -16.78 -15.37 -3.86
CA PHE A 22 -17.06 -14.51 -5.00
C PHE A 22 -18.40 -14.84 -5.64
N THR A 23 -19.12 -13.80 -6.05
CA THR A 23 -20.26 -13.91 -6.95
C THR A 23 -19.81 -14.42 -8.33
N PRO A 24 -20.69 -14.83 -9.23
CA PRO A 24 -20.32 -15.13 -10.62
C PRO A 24 -19.56 -13.98 -11.29
N TYR A 25 -20.01 -12.75 -11.09
CA TYR A 25 -19.32 -11.55 -11.57
C TYR A 25 -17.93 -11.39 -10.93
N GLY A 26 -17.84 -11.52 -9.61
CA GLY A 26 -16.56 -11.46 -8.90
C GLY A 26 -15.56 -12.51 -9.39
N LYS A 27 -16.01 -13.73 -9.68
CA LYS A 27 -15.17 -14.79 -10.28
C LYS A 27 -14.66 -14.41 -11.66
N ALA A 28 -15.52 -13.81 -12.50
CA ALA A 28 -15.11 -13.33 -13.83
C ALA A 28 -14.07 -12.21 -13.73
N VAL A 29 -14.27 -11.25 -12.80
CA VAL A 29 -13.30 -10.17 -12.54
C VAL A 29 -11.96 -10.74 -12.06
N VAL A 30 -11.96 -11.69 -11.12
CA VAL A 30 -10.71 -12.33 -10.63
C VAL A 30 -10.00 -13.07 -11.77
N LYS A 31 -10.75 -13.81 -12.60
CA LYS A 31 -10.19 -14.54 -13.75
C LYS A 31 -9.57 -13.59 -14.77
N GLY A 32 -10.27 -12.50 -15.11
CA GLY A 32 -9.76 -11.46 -16.02
C GLY A 32 -8.48 -10.81 -15.49
N ASN A 33 -8.44 -10.52 -14.20
CA ASN A 33 -7.28 -9.88 -13.55
C ASN A 33 -6.01 -10.74 -13.47
N ARG A 34 -6.11 -12.04 -13.69
CA ARG A 34 -4.92 -12.92 -13.75
C ARG A 34 -4.02 -12.64 -14.96
N SER A 35 -4.60 -12.07 -16.00
CA SER A 35 -3.92 -11.87 -17.30
C SER A 35 -3.56 -10.42 -17.57
N ILE A 36 -3.87 -9.50 -16.66
CA ILE A 36 -3.61 -8.07 -16.85
C ILE A 36 -2.73 -7.50 -15.73
N CYS A 37 -1.89 -6.53 -16.09
CA CYS A 37 -1.06 -5.80 -15.13
C CYS A 37 -1.92 -4.95 -14.18
N THR A 38 -1.41 -4.74 -12.97
CA THR A 38 -2.08 -4.01 -11.89
C THR A 38 -2.69 -2.65 -12.31
N PRO A 39 -2.04 -1.79 -13.11
CA PRO A 39 -2.65 -0.53 -13.55
C PRO A 39 -3.96 -0.70 -14.31
N LEU A 40 -4.05 -1.71 -15.17
CA LEU A 40 -5.29 -2.01 -15.91
C LEU A 40 -6.39 -2.56 -15.00
N THR A 41 -6.02 -3.23 -13.91
CA THR A 41 -6.98 -3.71 -12.91
C THR A 41 -7.75 -2.56 -12.28
N PHE A 42 -7.09 -1.43 -12.02
CA PHE A 42 -7.72 -0.23 -11.47
C PHE A 42 -8.63 0.48 -12.49
N ALA A 43 -8.37 0.33 -13.78
CA ALA A 43 -9.23 0.90 -14.81
C ALA A 43 -10.56 0.15 -14.98
N VAL A 44 -10.63 -1.13 -14.60
CA VAL A 44 -11.82 -1.99 -14.80
C VAL A 44 -12.73 -2.04 -13.57
N GLY A 45 -12.23 -1.59 -12.40
CA GLY A 45 -12.93 -1.73 -11.12
C GLY A 45 -13.64 -0.49 -10.53
N PRO A 46 -13.37 0.76 -10.97
CA PRO A 46 -14.00 1.92 -10.36
C PRO A 46 -15.53 1.88 -10.46
N GLY A 47 -16.20 2.12 -9.33
CA GLY A 47 -17.65 2.23 -9.30
C GLY A 47 -18.43 0.90 -9.20
N VAL A 48 -17.78 -0.25 -9.18
CA VAL A 48 -18.48 -1.52 -8.97
C VAL A 48 -18.74 -1.72 -7.47
N PRO A 49 -20.01 -1.78 -7.04
CA PRO A 49 -20.33 -2.03 -5.64
C PRO A 49 -19.75 -3.36 -5.15
N ILE A 50 -19.15 -3.38 -3.98
CA ILE A 50 -18.50 -4.57 -3.41
C ILE A 50 -19.43 -5.78 -3.32
N LYS A 51 -20.74 -5.56 -3.07
CA LYS A 51 -21.78 -6.59 -3.06
C LYS A 51 -21.93 -7.35 -4.37
N ASN A 52 -21.52 -6.74 -5.47
CA ASN A 52 -21.53 -7.40 -6.78
C ASN A 52 -20.31 -8.31 -6.98
N ILE A 53 -19.27 -8.15 -6.17
CA ILE A 53 -18.01 -8.88 -6.25
C ILE A 53 -17.98 -10.02 -5.25
N VAL A 54 -18.35 -9.77 -4.01
CA VAL A 54 -18.33 -10.76 -2.92
C VAL A 54 -19.73 -10.99 -2.37
N LYS A 55 -19.96 -12.23 -1.92
CA LYS A 55 -21.23 -12.64 -1.29
C LYS A 55 -21.39 -12.02 0.09
N GLU A 56 -22.63 -11.93 0.52
CA GLU A 56 -22.98 -11.55 1.89
C GLU A 56 -22.27 -12.48 2.90
N GLY A 57 -21.90 -11.93 4.05
CA GLY A 57 -21.18 -12.65 5.11
C GLY A 57 -19.67 -12.80 4.88
N PHE A 58 -19.14 -12.45 3.70
CA PHE A 58 -17.70 -12.54 3.44
C PHE A 58 -16.86 -11.81 4.49
N PHE A 59 -17.21 -10.59 4.83
CA PHE A 59 -16.47 -9.77 5.78
C PHE A 59 -16.49 -10.28 7.22
N ALA A 60 -17.47 -11.11 7.57
CA ALA A 60 -17.55 -11.80 8.86
C ALA A 60 -16.83 -13.16 8.87
N SER A 61 -16.45 -13.66 7.70
CA SER A 61 -15.89 -15.00 7.53
C SER A 61 -14.47 -15.15 8.10
N GLN A 62 -14.10 -16.41 8.43
CA GLN A 62 -12.73 -16.73 8.81
C GLN A 62 -11.75 -16.49 7.64
N THR A 63 -12.19 -16.72 6.41
CA THR A 63 -11.38 -16.41 5.21
C THR A 63 -10.98 -14.94 5.16
N PHE A 64 -11.92 -14.02 5.45
CA PHE A 64 -11.59 -12.58 5.48
C PHE A 64 -10.66 -12.23 6.64
N LYS A 65 -10.86 -12.81 7.82
CA LYS A 65 -9.95 -12.62 8.96
C LYS A 65 -8.53 -13.10 8.64
N ASN A 66 -8.39 -14.25 7.97
CA ASN A 66 -7.09 -14.74 7.52
C ASN A 66 -6.45 -13.80 6.49
N MET A 67 -7.24 -13.25 5.55
CA MET A 67 -6.74 -12.23 4.60
C MET A 67 -6.24 -10.98 5.31
N LEU A 68 -6.93 -10.52 6.35
CA LEU A 68 -6.48 -9.38 7.15
C LEU A 68 -5.15 -9.68 7.86
N GLN A 69 -4.95 -10.90 8.35
CA GLN A 69 -3.67 -11.31 8.94
C GLN A 69 -2.54 -11.29 7.90
N ILE A 70 -2.76 -11.84 6.71
CA ILE A 70 -1.77 -11.81 5.62
C ILE A 70 -1.44 -10.35 5.26
N ALA A 71 -2.46 -9.49 5.09
CA ALA A 71 -2.28 -8.08 4.81
C ALA A 71 -1.46 -7.38 5.92
N LYS A 72 -1.74 -7.71 7.17
CA LYS A 72 -1.02 -7.19 8.32
C LYS A 72 0.46 -7.58 8.30
N TYR A 73 0.79 -8.84 8.03
CA TYR A 73 2.18 -9.30 7.92
C TYR A 73 2.91 -8.72 6.69
N SER A 74 2.18 -8.42 5.63
CA SER A 74 2.74 -7.87 4.40
C SER A 74 2.85 -6.34 4.41
N SER A 75 2.37 -5.68 5.46
CA SER A 75 2.34 -4.22 5.56
C SER A 75 3.51 -3.69 6.39
N SER A 76 4.27 -2.77 5.83
CA SER A 76 5.33 -2.04 6.55
C SER A 76 4.81 -1.30 7.78
N PHE A 77 3.54 -0.91 7.77
CA PHE A 77 2.88 -0.26 8.91
C PHE A 77 2.86 -1.14 10.17
N TYR A 78 2.64 -2.45 10.02
CA TYR A 78 2.57 -3.39 11.14
C TYR A 78 3.90 -4.07 11.46
N TYR A 79 4.90 -3.92 10.59
CA TYR A 79 6.22 -4.48 10.85
C TYR A 79 6.85 -3.83 12.08
N PRO A 80 7.29 -4.61 13.09
CA PRO A 80 7.78 -4.05 14.36
C PRO A 80 9.14 -3.38 14.25
N GLY A 81 9.88 -3.66 13.19
CA GLY A 81 11.22 -3.08 12.97
C GLY A 81 11.17 -1.62 12.56
N THR A 82 12.32 -0.98 12.70
CA THR A 82 12.56 0.38 12.23
C THR A 82 13.73 0.42 11.27
N PRO A 83 13.74 1.30 10.26
CA PRO A 83 14.84 1.38 9.33
C PRO A 83 16.12 1.80 10.05
N LYS A 84 17.23 1.14 9.74
CA LYS A 84 18.58 1.49 10.22
C LYS A 84 19.35 2.34 9.21
N VAL A 85 18.73 2.63 8.09
CA VAL A 85 19.28 3.47 7.02
C VAL A 85 18.45 4.74 6.88
N PRO A 86 19.03 5.82 6.34
CA PRO A 86 18.25 7.02 6.02
C PRO A 86 17.07 6.67 5.11
N THR A 87 15.89 7.09 5.51
CA THR A 87 14.65 6.68 4.85
C THR A 87 13.84 7.90 4.44
N LEU A 88 13.42 7.93 3.17
CA LEU A 88 12.51 8.93 2.64
C LEU A 88 11.15 8.27 2.38
N LEU A 89 10.11 8.78 3.03
CA LEU A 89 8.72 8.43 2.80
C LEU A 89 8.07 9.55 1.99
N ILE A 90 7.50 9.21 0.85
CA ILE A 90 6.79 10.18 -0.01
C ILE A 90 5.36 9.70 -0.22
N HIS A 91 4.41 10.60 -0.05
CA HIS A 91 2.99 10.33 -0.21
C HIS A 91 2.30 11.40 -1.04
N GLY A 92 1.39 11.01 -1.94
CA GLY A 92 0.54 11.93 -2.68
C GLY A 92 -0.65 12.41 -1.85
N ALA A 93 -0.85 13.72 -1.76
CA ALA A 93 -1.92 14.27 -0.93
C ALA A 93 -3.34 13.87 -1.39
N LEU A 94 -3.49 13.49 -2.67
CA LEU A 94 -4.75 13.05 -3.27
C LEU A 94 -4.70 11.56 -3.65
N ASP A 95 -3.95 10.73 -2.91
CA ASP A 95 -3.86 9.30 -3.20
C ASP A 95 -5.23 8.63 -3.06
N GLU A 96 -5.78 8.24 -4.21
CA GLU A 96 -7.11 7.65 -4.35
C GLU A 96 -7.14 6.13 -4.06
N ILE A 97 -5.98 5.52 -3.82
CA ILE A 97 -5.85 4.08 -3.59
C ILE A 97 -5.47 3.80 -2.14
N LEU A 98 -4.49 4.51 -1.64
CA LEU A 98 -4.08 4.47 -0.25
C LEU A 98 -4.64 5.69 0.47
N PHE A 99 -5.92 5.63 0.81
CA PHE A 99 -6.69 6.74 1.40
C PHE A 99 -6.15 7.31 2.71
N GLN A 100 -5.05 6.77 3.19
CA GLN A 100 -4.63 7.07 4.54
C GLN A 100 -3.22 7.67 4.55
N ALA A 101 -3.13 8.93 4.17
CA ALA A 101 -2.01 9.78 4.61
C ALA A 101 -1.74 9.61 6.12
N ASP A 102 -2.76 9.28 6.89
CA ASP A 102 -2.66 8.97 8.31
C ASP A 102 -1.85 7.70 8.61
N GLN A 103 -1.86 6.67 7.75
CA GLN A 103 -1.04 5.47 7.96
C GLN A 103 0.44 5.75 7.73
N ASP A 104 0.79 6.44 6.66
CA ASP A 104 2.17 6.81 6.37
C ASP A 104 2.70 7.81 7.37
N LYS A 105 1.86 8.75 7.81
CA LYS A 105 2.17 9.69 8.88
C LYS A 105 2.40 8.97 10.21
N ALA A 106 1.56 7.99 10.55
CA ALA A 106 1.74 7.20 11.75
C ALA A 106 3.00 6.33 11.69
N LEU A 107 3.33 5.79 10.51
CA LEU A 107 4.58 5.06 10.27
C LEU A 107 5.80 5.96 10.47
N TRP A 108 5.78 7.15 9.87
CA TRP A 108 6.81 8.17 10.03
C TRP A 108 6.98 8.57 11.50
N GLN A 109 5.90 8.86 12.22
CA GLN A 109 5.95 9.20 13.65
C GLN A 109 6.55 8.06 14.49
N ARG A 110 6.22 6.81 14.16
CA ARG A 110 6.80 5.63 14.82
C ARG A 110 8.31 5.56 14.59
N TYR A 111 8.77 5.80 13.38
CA TYR A 111 10.19 5.79 13.03
C TYR A 111 10.94 6.94 13.72
N CYS A 112 10.34 8.13 13.76
CA CYS A 112 10.87 9.26 14.51
C CYS A 112 11.01 8.95 16.00
N LYS A 113 9.96 8.40 16.61
CA LYS A 113 9.98 8.00 18.03
C LYS A 113 11.06 6.97 18.34
N ALA A 114 11.39 6.13 17.39
CA ALA A 114 12.46 5.13 17.50
C ALA A 114 13.86 5.67 17.19
N GLY A 115 14.00 6.97 16.90
CA GLY A 115 15.29 7.60 16.60
C GLY A 115 15.82 7.29 15.18
N SER A 116 14.98 6.80 14.28
CA SER A 116 15.40 6.54 12.91
C SER A 116 15.61 7.85 12.13
N ASN A 117 16.60 7.86 11.24
CA ASN A 117 16.78 8.97 10.30
C ASN A 117 15.71 8.87 9.20
N VAL A 118 14.57 9.52 9.40
CA VAL A 118 13.43 9.48 8.50
C VAL A 118 12.94 10.88 8.13
N VAL A 119 12.65 11.04 6.85
CA VAL A 119 12.00 12.24 6.29
C VAL A 119 10.66 11.82 5.69
N TYR A 120 9.61 12.57 5.98
CA TYR A 120 8.30 12.42 5.36
C TYR A 120 7.94 13.63 4.53
N GLU A 121 7.60 13.40 3.29
CA GLU A 121 7.23 14.42 2.31
C GLU A 121 5.84 14.13 1.74
N GLN A 122 5.01 15.16 1.73
CA GLN A 122 3.70 15.11 1.09
C GLN A 122 3.71 15.96 -0.18
N VAL A 123 3.27 15.35 -1.30
CA VAL A 123 3.22 15.99 -2.60
C VAL A 123 1.79 16.44 -2.89
N PRO A 124 1.51 17.76 -2.83
CA PRO A 124 0.17 18.30 -3.07
C PRO A 124 -0.33 18.00 -4.49
N GLY A 125 -1.64 17.82 -4.63
CA GLY A 125 -2.28 17.67 -5.93
C GLY A 125 -1.95 16.38 -6.68
N THR A 126 -1.23 15.43 -6.08
CA THR A 126 -0.86 14.18 -6.73
C THR A 126 -1.58 12.97 -6.13
N GLY A 127 -2.03 12.08 -6.99
CA GLY A 127 -2.60 10.78 -6.65
C GLY A 127 -1.59 9.65 -6.72
N HIS A 128 -2.05 8.42 -6.49
CA HIS A 128 -1.20 7.22 -6.37
C HIS A 128 -0.22 7.03 -7.53
N PHE A 129 -0.70 7.15 -8.76
CA PHE A 129 0.13 6.89 -9.95
C PHE A 129 1.01 8.07 -10.35
N ILE A 130 0.64 9.28 -10.00
CA ILE A 130 1.37 10.49 -10.39
C ILE A 130 2.50 10.78 -9.41
N THR A 131 2.30 10.51 -8.12
CA THR A 131 3.30 10.78 -7.08
C THR A 131 4.68 10.17 -7.39
N PRO A 132 4.81 8.89 -7.78
CA PRO A 132 6.12 8.34 -8.12
C PRO A 132 6.78 9.06 -9.29
N ALA A 133 6.02 9.45 -10.31
CA ALA A 133 6.56 10.09 -11.50
C ALA A 133 7.13 11.48 -11.18
N VAL A 134 6.40 12.31 -10.42
CA VAL A 134 6.84 13.67 -10.07
C VAL A 134 7.92 13.66 -9.00
N SER A 135 7.96 12.65 -8.15
CA SER A 135 8.95 12.51 -7.07
C SER A 135 10.25 11.84 -7.51
N PHE A 136 10.26 11.17 -8.65
CA PHE A 136 11.41 10.38 -9.12
C PHE A 136 12.73 11.16 -9.15
N PRO A 137 12.82 12.38 -9.73
CA PRO A 137 14.07 13.16 -9.74
C PRO A 137 14.60 13.41 -8.32
N ARG A 138 13.70 13.75 -7.40
CA ARG A 138 14.04 13.99 -6.00
C ARG A 138 14.53 12.71 -5.30
N MET A 139 13.87 11.59 -5.55
CA MET A 139 14.29 10.29 -5.01
C MET A 139 15.70 9.93 -5.45
N VAL A 140 16.02 10.13 -6.73
CA VAL A 140 17.37 9.88 -7.28
C VAL A 140 18.40 10.80 -6.62
N ILE A 141 18.16 12.11 -6.61
CA ILE A 141 19.08 13.07 -6.00
C ILE A 141 19.32 12.73 -4.53
N GLN A 142 18.28 12.38 -3.80
CA GLN A 142 18.40 12.05 -2.38
C GLN A 142 19.16 10.75 -2.15
N SER A 143 18.94 9.75 -3.00
CA SER A 143 19.69 8.49 -2.95
C SER A 143 21.17 8.70 -3.18
N VAL A 144 21.54 9.49 -4.20
CA VAL A 144 22.95 9.84 -4.49
C VAL A 144 23.59 10.57 -3.31
N LYS A 145 22.94 11.62 -2.78
CA LYS A 145 23.43 12.36 -1.61
C LYS A 145 23.62 11.44 -0.40
N SER A 146 22.72 10.49 -0.19
CA SER A 146 22.81 9.53 0.91
C SER A 146 24.04 8.61 0.75
N LEU A 147 24.34 8.17 -0.48
CA LEU A 147 25.52 7.36 -0.76
C LEU A 147 26.83 8.15 -0.55
N GLU A 148 26.79 9.46 -0.73
CA GLU A 148 27.92 10.37 -0.46
C GLU A 148 28.06 10.73 1.03
N GLY A 149 27.21 10.17 1.90
CA GLY A 149 27.18 10.49 3.33
C GLY A 149 26.42 11.76 3.69
N ASN A 150 25.82 12.44 2.70
CA ASN A 150 25.01 13.65 2.88
C ASN A 150 23.56 13.27 3.13
N HIS A 151 23.22 12.92 4.35
CA HIS A 151 21.86 12.54 4.70
C HIS A 151 20.97 13.74 4.98
N GLN A 152 19.69 13.62 4.63
CA GLN A 152 18.68 14.61 5.03
C GLN A 152 18.54 14.63 6.54
N THR A 153 18.30 15.83 7.08
CA THR A 153 17.91 15.98 8.48
C THR A 153 16.49 15.44 8.67
N PRO A 154 16.28 14.56 9.66
CA PRO A 154 14.93 14.09 9.99
C PRO A 154 13.97 15.25 10.26
N ASN A 155 12.77 15.16 9.72
CA ASN A 155 11.75 16.20 9.89
C ASN A 155 10.65 15.81 10.89
N CYS A 156 11.06 15.20 11.99
CA CYS A 156 10.15 14.58 12.98
C CYS A 156 9.14 15.53 13.65
N SER A 157 9.36 16.82 13.59
CA SER A 157 8.42 17.82 14.14
C SER A 157 7.30 18.16 13.17
N ASN A 158 7.61 18.26 11.87
CA ASN A 158 6.63 18.61 10.83
C ASN A 158 6.97 17.90 9.52
N PRO A 159 5.98 17.33 8.81
CA PRO A 159 6.18 16.84 7.47
C PRO A 159 6.54 18.00 6.54
N VAL A 160 7.33 17.72 5.52
CA VAL A 160 7.57 18.68 4.42
C VAL A 160 6.40 18.57 3.44
N ILE A 161 5.79 19.70 3.12
CA ILE A 161 4.83 19.82 2.01
C ILE A 161 5.61 20.41 0.85
N LEU A 162 5.69 19.66 -0.25
CA LEU A 162 6.44 20.06 -1.45
C LEU A 162 5.63 20.96 -2.37
#